data_16ea6ce314d62090e181767760b6abb1
#
_entry.id   16ea6ce314d62090e181767760b6abb1
#
_cell.length_a   1.000
_cell.length_b   1.000
_cell.length_c   1.000
_cell.angle_alpha   90.00
_cell.angle_beta   90.00
_cell.angle_gamma   90.00
#
_symmetry.space_group_name_H-M   'P 1'
#
loop_
_entity.id
_entity.type
_entity.pdbx_description
1 polymer ?
#
loop_
_entity_poly.entity_id
_entity_poly.type
_entity_poly.pdbx_seq_one_letter_code
_entity_poly.pdbx_strand_id
1 'polypeptide(L)'
;MIKKISINFLFLMLMIDVVFATLFNIPVWMHLFNIINNLDGVKLGFIISLPVFLISALNFVFTPFSFRYIFKPFFCILFICSSIVTYATMKYGVQFDKTMMQNIFETNAGEMTSYFNMSVVLWFLFTGILPCGLLLLVNIRYPETWIKGIIYRLISMFASLLIIFAIAFFFYKDYASVGRNNSSLNKEIIPTNYIYSGFKYVRDFFVSPGEFRQTGTDASRTINEKQKPVIMFLVVGETARSQNYALNGYSRGTNDFTKKYNELISFHNVQSCGTSTAISVPCMFSDMKRKEFNSRKAVNSENVLDILYRTGVNLLWIENDGGCKGVCKRIPTINIEPSNSDNTLCKKNSCYDEVMLKNIDEYINNNSEDKLIVFHLMGSHGPTYYLRYPEPHKYFKPTCDRSDIENCTHEQLINTYDNTIRYT
;
A
#
# COMPACT_ATOMS: atom_id res chain seq x y z
N MET A 1 -27.40 37.47 -2.83
CA MET A 1 -27.50 36.23 -3.68
C MET A 1 -26.30 36.20 -4.62
N ILE A 2 -25.36 35.29 -4.44
CA ILE A 2 -24.23 35.11 -5.36
C ILE A 2 -24.78 34.60 -6.68
N LYS A 3 -24.59 35.35 -7.76
CA LYS A 3 -25.02 34.96 -9.12
C LYS A 3 -24.28 33.70 -9.52
N LYS A 4 -24.94 32.52 -9.52
CA LYS A 4 -24.30 31.24 -9.87
C LYS A 4 -23.77 31.32 -11.29
N ILE A 5 -22.49 31.05 -11.46
CA ILE A 5 -21.83 30.95 -12.77
C ILE A 5 -22.47 29.77 -13.52
N SER A 6 -22.91 30.00 -14.75
CA SER A 6 -23.58 29.00 -15.56
C SER A 6 -22.68 28.57 -16.72
N ILE A 7 -22.30 27.29 -16.75
CA ILE A 7 -21.30 26.72 -17.68
C ILE A 7 -21.94 25.59 -18.50
N ASN A 8 -21.60 25.52 -19.81
CA ASN A 8 -21.99 24.39 -20.64
C ASN A 8 -21.35 23.09 -20.13
N PHE A 9 -22.09 21.96 -20.15
CA PHE A 9 -21.63 20.71 -19.61
C PHE A 9 -20.39 20.12 -20.31
N LEU A 10 -20.26 20.27 -21.64
CA LEU A 10 -19.08 19.81 -22.39
C LEU A 10 -17.85 20.68 -22.10
N PHE A 11 -18.04 22.00 -21.97
CA PHE A 11 -16.95 22.89 -21.64
C PHE A 11 -16.44 22.63 -20.20
N LEU A 12 -17.37 22.44 -19.27
CA LEU A 12 -17.02 22.07 -17.89
C LEU A 12 -16.31 20.71 -17.86
N MET A 13 -16.74 19.76 -18.70
CA MET A 13 -16.09 18.46 -18.86
C MET A 13 -14.64 18.62 -19.29
N LEU A 14 -14.40 19.40 -20.35
CA LEU A 14 -13.05 19.67 -20.82
C LEU A 14 -12.17 20.34 -19.77
N MET A 15 -12.72 21.28 -19.00
CA MET A 15 -11.98 21.88 -17.87
C MET A 15 -11.57 20.83 -16.84
N ILE A 16 -12.46 19.89 -16.49
CA ILE A 16 -12.17 18.79 -15.59
C ILE A 16 -11.10 17.87 -16.18
N ASP A 17 -11.19 17.52 -17.47
CA ASP A 17 -10.19 16.70 -18.16
C ASP A 17 -8.80 17.33 -18.09
N VAL A 18 -8.72 18.65 -18.31
CA VAL A 18 -7.46 19.40 -18.18
C VAL A 18 -6.93 19.38 -16.76
N VAL A 19 -7.79 19.55 -15.74
CA VAL A 19 -7.37 19.48 -14.32
C VAL A 19 -6.85 18.07 -14.00
N PHE A 20 -7.53 17.03 -14.46
CA PHE A 20 -7.04 15.65 -14.26
C PHE A 20 -5.73 15.40 -15.00
N ALA A 21 -5.64 15.83 -16.26
CA ALA A 21 -4.43 15.64 -17.06
C ALA A 21 -3.22 16.39 -16.50
N THR A 22 -3.41 17.55 -15.90
CA THR A 22 -2.33 18.39 -15.37
C THR A 22 -2.06 18.10 -13.89
N LEU A 23 -3.00 18.47 -13.01
CA LEU A 23 -2.82 18.46 -11.56
C LEU A 23 -2.71 17.04 -10.98
N PHE A 24 -3.63 16.15 -11.33
CA PHE A 24 -3.65 14.81 -10.75
C PHE A 24 -2.65 13.85 -11.40
N ASN A 25 -2.19 14.13 -12.61
CA ASN A 25 -1.19 13.34 -13.31
C ASN A 25 0.23 13.94 -13.25
N ILE A 26 0.51 14.84 -12.29
CA ILE A 26 1.89 15.32 -12.03
C ILE A 26 2.90 14.16 -11.91
N PRO A 27 2.63 13.06 -11.18
CA PRO A 27 3.57 11.94 -11.09
C PRO A 27 3.93 11.34 -12.46
N VAL A 28 2.94 11.18 -13.34
CA VAL A 28 3.14 10.68 -14.71
C VAL A 28 4.03 11.63 -15.52
N TRP A 29 3.81 12.94 -15.39
CA TRP A 29 4.63 13.94 -16.09
C TRP A 29 6.06 13.97 -15.57
N MET A 30 6.27 13.85 -14.27
CA MET A 30 7.62 13.76 -13.68
C MET A 30 8.37 12.52 -14.19
N HIS A 31 7.69 11.37 -14.25
CA HIS A 31 8.28 10.15 -14.78
C HIS A 31 8.58 10.25 -16.29
N LEU A 32 7.60 10.72 -17.09
CA LEU A 32 7.80 10.96 -18.53
C LEU A 32 8.93 11.94 -18.81
N PHE A 33 9.03 13.01 -18.05
CA PHE A 33 10.13 13.98 -18.19
C PHE A 33 11.50 13.32 -17.99
N ASN A 34 11.63 12.47 -16.97
CA ASN A 34 12.87 11.72 -16.74
C ASN A 34 13.17 10.75 -17.88
N ILE A 35 12.16 10.07 -18.43
CA ILE A 35 12.33 9.17 -19.58
C ILE A 35 12.79 9.97 -20.80
N ILE A 36 12.11 11.07 -21.14
CA ILE A 36 12.37 11.88 -22.33
C ILE A 36 13.77 12.50 -22.28
N ASN A 37 14.22 12.96 -21.11
CA ASN A 37 15.55 13.53 -20.94
C ASN A 37 16.69 12.51 -21.15
N ASN A 38 16.40 11.22 -21.02
CA ASN A 38 17.36 10.13 -21.24
C ASN A 38 17.27 9.53 -22.65
N LEU A 39 16.44 10.09 -23.53
CA LEU A 39 16.28 9.63 -24.90
C LEU A 39 16.86 10.65 -25.89
N ASP A 40 17.70 10.18 -26.81
CA ASP A 40 18.22 10.99 -27.88
C ASP A 40 17.19 11.16 -29.03
N GLY A 41 17.14 12.35 -29.62
CA GLY A 41 16.37 12.60 -30.85
C GLY A 41 14.84 12.61 -30.70
N VAL A 42 14.33 12.94 -29.52
CA VAL A 42 12.88 13.02 -29.28
C VAL A 42 12.25 14.14 -30.08
N LYS A 43 11.21 13.82 -30.84
CA LYS A 43 10.48 14.79 -31.68
C LYS A 43 9.62 15.72 -30.82
N LEU A 44 9.71 17.02 -31.05
CA LEU A 44 8.89 18.02 -30.37
C LEU A 44 7.37 17.73 -30.53
N GLY A 45 6.94 17.29 -31.71
CA GLY A 45 5.55 16.92 -31.97
C GLY A 45 5.04 15.77 -31.08
N PHE A 46 5.92 14.79 -30.78
CA PHE A 46 5.59 13.72 -29.83
C PHE A 46 5.37 14.28 -28.41
N ILE A 47 6.26 15.17 -27.94
CA ILE A 47 6.13 15.79 -26.62
C ILE A 47 4.81 16.56 -26.49
N ILE A 48 4.47 17.39 -27.51
CA ILE A 48 3.21 18.15 -27.53
C ILE A 48 2.00 17.22 -27.60
N SER A 49 2.11 16.07 -28.26
CA SER A 49 1.01 15.13 -28.37
C SER A 49 0.65 14.44 -27.07
N LEU A 50 1.58 14.30 -26.09
CA LEU A 50 1.36 13.60 -24.84
C LEU A 50 0.21 14.19 -24.00
N PRO A 51 0.18 15.50 -23.66
CA PRO A 51 -0.95 16.08 -22.93
C PRO A 51 -2.25 16.05 -23.74
N VAL A 52 -2.20 16.25 -25.06
CA VAL A 52 -3.38 16.17 -25.92
C VAL A 52 -3.96 14.76 -25.94
N PHE A 53 -3.11 13.76 -26.01
CA PHE A 53 -3.52 12.35 -25.91
C PHE A 53 -4.20 12.06 -24.57
N LEU A 54 -3.59 12.47 -23.44
CA LEU A 54 -4.14 12.20 -22.12
C LEU A 54 -5.48 12.91 -21.90
N ILE A 55 -5.61 14.19 -22.30
CA ILE A 55 -6.87 14.94 -22.25
C ILE A 55 -7.94 14.25 -23.08
N SER A 56 -7.61 13.83 -24.32
CA SER A 56 -8.56 13.16 -25.20
C SER A 56 -8.98 11.79 -24.65
N ALA A 57 -8.05 11.04 -24.08
CA ALA A 57 -8.35 9.75 -23.45
C ALA A 57 -9.27 9.92 -22.22
N LEU A 58 -8.99 10.91 -21.35
CA LEU A 58 -9.84 11.24 -20.22
C LEU A 58 -11.22 11.72 -20.67
N ASN A 59 -11.31 12.60 -21.67
CA ASN A 59 -12.58 13.05 -22.21
C ASN A 59 -13.42 11.88 -22.73
N PHE A 60 -12.81 10.97 -23.47
CA PHE A 60 -13.50 9.76 -23.95
C PHE A 60 -14.06 8.92 -22.78
N VAL A 61 -13.26 8.69 -21.73
CA VAL A 61 -13.64 7.88 -20.55
C VAL A 61 -14.66 8.59 -19.67
N PHE A 62 -14.56 9.91 -19.49
CA PHE A 62 -15.37 10.67 -18.54
C PHE A 62 -16.70 11.16 -19.12
N THR A 63 -16.76 11.38 -20.43
CA THR A 63 -17.99 11.89 -21.11
C THR A 63 -19.24 11.05 -20.81
N PRO A 64 -19.20 9.69 -20.73
CA PRO A 64 -20.35 8.88 -20.31
C PRO A 64 -20.93 9.23 -18.94
N PHE A 65 -20.15 9.82 -18.04
CA PHE A 65 -20.58 10.20 -16.69
C PHE A 65 -21.09 11.65 -16.60
N SER A 66 -21.20 12.35 -17.73
CA SER A 66 -21.61 13.76 -17.79
C SER A 66 -23.14 13.98 -17.75
N PHE A 67 -23.94 13.01 -17.31
CA PHE A 67 -25.39 13.16 -17.13
C PHE A 67 -25.73 14.01 -15.91
N ARG A 68 -26.90 14.71 -15.97
CA ARG A 68 -27.34 15.73 -15.01
C ARG A 68 -27.23 15.32 -13.53
N TYR A 69 -27.61 14.10 -13.21
CA TYR A 69 -27.63 13.63 -11.81
C TYR A 69 -26.34 12.91 -11.39
N ILE A 70 -25.54 12.47 -12.35
CA ILE A 70 -24.31 11.72 -12.11
C ILE A 70 -23.10 12.66 -12.06
N PHE A 71 -23.09 13.71 -12.86
CA PHE A 71 -21.93 14.57 -13.08
C PHE A 71 -21.27 15.06 -11.78
N LYS A 72 -22.03 15.79 -10.97
CA LYS A 72 -21.47 16.39 -9.75
C LYS A 72 -21.02 15.34 -8.73
N PRO A 73 -21.83 14.36 -8.30
CA PRO A 73 -21.39 13.39 -7.33
C PRO A 73 -20.21 12.55 -7.84
N PHE A 74 -20.20 12.14 -9.10
CA PHE A 74 -19.12 11.36 -9.68
C PHE A 74 -17.78 12.11 -9.66
N PHE A 75 -17.75 13.35 -10.18
CA PHE A 75 -16.52 14.12 -10.19
C PHE A 75 -16.07 14.61 -8.80
N CYS A 76 -16.98 14.87 -7.87
CA CYS A 76 -16.61 15.14 -6.49
C CYS A 76 -15.89 13.95 -5.85
N ILE A 77 -16.40 12.74 -6.03
CA ILE A 77 -15.74 11.51 -5.55
C ILE A 77 -14.35 11.37 -6.21
N LEU A 78 -14.27 11.59 -7.52
CA LEU A 78 -12.99 11.51 -8.23
C LEU A 78 -11.98 12.57 -7.74
N PHE A 79 -12.37 13.81 -7.50
CA PHE A 79 -11.49 14.84 -6.95
C PHE A 79 -10.94 14.43 -5.58
N ILE A 80 -11.83 13.95 -4.69
CA ILE A 80 -11.46 13.51 -3.34
C ILE A 80 -10.48 12.34 -3.38
N CYS A 81 -10.82 11.28 -4.12
CA CYS A 81 -9.97 10.08 -4.22
C CYS A 81 -8.64 10.39 -4.92
N SER A 82 -8.69 11.11 -6.05
CA SER A 82 -7.48 11.44 -6.82
C SER A 82 -6.54 12.36 -6.06
N SER A 83 -7.06 13.25 -5.22
CA SER A 83 -6.23 14.12 -4.36
C SER A 83 -5.32 13.28 -3.44
N ILE A 84 -5.89 12.29 -2.77
CA ILE A 84 -5.15 11.39 -1.86
C ILE A 84 -4.15 10.53 -2.66
N VAL A 85 -4.61 9.94 -3.76
CA VAL A 85 -3.78 9.08 -4.61
C VAL A 85 -2.59 9.84 -5.18
N THR A 86 -2.81 11.05 -5.73
CA THR A 86 -1.74 11.89 -6.28
C THR A 86 -0.70 12.23 -5.22
N TYR A 87 -1.14 12.64 -4.03
CA TYR A 87 -0.24 12.96 -2.92
C TYR A 87 0.63 11.75 -2.55
N ALA A 88 0.01 10.59 -2.32
CA ALA A 88 0.72 9.39 -1.93
C ALA A 88 1.71 8.93 -3.01
N THR A 89 1.33 9.02 -4.29
CA THR A 89 2.25 8.69 -5.39
C THR A 89 3.42 9.66 -5.47
N MET A 90 3.18 10.98 -5.32
CA MET A 90 4.25 12.00 -5.37
C MET A 90 5.21 11.93 -4.19
N LYS A 91 4.69 11.72 -2.99
CA LYS A 91 5.48 11.83 -1.75
C LYS A 91 6.11 10.51 -1.32
N TYR A 92 5.42 9.40 -1.55
CA TYR A 92 5.85 8.08 -1.08
C TYR A 92 6.20 7.13 -2.22
N GLY A 93 6.05 7.55 -3.49
CA GLY A 93 6.32 6.69 -4.66
C GLY A 93 5.37 5.50 -4.78
N VAL A 94 4.20 5.56 -4.14
CA VAL A 94 3.25 4.44 -4.07
C VAL A 94 2.55 4.27 -5.42
N GLN A 95 2.55 3.04 -5.93
CA GLN A 95 1.71 2.66 -7.07
C GLN A 95 0.40 2.05 -6.58
N PHE A 96 -0.73 2.61 -7.01
CA PHE A 96 -2.06 2.13 -6.63
C PHE A 96 -2.47 0.92 -7.48
N ASP A 97 -1.75 -0.16 -7.31
CA ASP A 97 -2.07 -1.46 -7.90
C ASP A 97 -3.05 -2.26 -7.00
N LYS A 98 -3.38 -3.49 -7.41
CA LYS A 98 -4.28 -4.37 -6.65
C LYS A 98 -3.78 -4.63 -5.22
N THR A 99 -2.47 -4.77 -5.05
CA THR A 99 -1.86 -5.04 -3.73
C THR A 99 -2.00 -3.83 -2.83
N MET A 100 -1.80 -2.63 -3.35
CA MET A 100 -2.01 -1.40 -2.60
C MET A 100 -3.48 -1.19 -2.24
N MET A 101 -4.42 -1.55 -3.13
CA MET A 101 -5.85 -1.55 -2.80
C MET A 101 -6.16 -2.50 -1.66
N GLN A 102 -5.57 -3.69 -1.65
CA GLN A 102 -5.70 -4.63 -0.52
C GLN A 102 -5.17 -4.00 0.78
N ASN A 103 -3.99 -3.40 0.76
CA ASN A 103 -3.42 -2.73 1.93
C ASN A 103 -4.34 -1.64 2.46
N ILE A 104 -4.93 -0.79 1.59
CA ILE A 104 -5.86 0.27 2.00
C ILE A 104 -7.08 -0.29 2.74
N PHE A 105 -7.66 -1.39 2.25
CA PHE A 105 -8.84 -2.01 2.88
C PHE A 105 -8.50 -2.81 4.15
N GLU A 106 -7.27 -3.24 4.31
CA GLU A 106 -6.79 -3.99 5.47
C GLU A 106 -6.02 -3.14 6.50
N THR A 107 -5.77 -1.85 6.19
CA THR A 107 -5.09 -0.90 7.07
C THR A 107 -5.93 -0.60 8.32
N ASN A 108 -5.28 -0.60 9.47
CA ASN A 108 -5.90 -0.22 10.74
C ASN A 108 -5.88 1.30 11.00
N ALA A 109 -6.65 1.77 11.98
CA ALA A 109 -6.73 3.20 12.30
C ALA A 109 -5.40 3.79 12.78
N GLY A 110 -4.56 3.01 13.45
CA GLY A 110 -3.23 3.42 13.92
C GLY A 110 -2.29 3.73 12.75
N GLU A 111 -2.23 2.84 11.79
CA GLU A 111 -1.44 3.01 10.57
C GLU A 111 -1.96 4.19 9.74
N MET A 112 -3.28 4.29 9.54
CA MET A 112 -3.90 5.39 8.80
C MET A 112 -3.53 6.75 9.40
N THR A 113 -3.59 6.90 10.73
CA THR A 113 -3.27 8.15 11.41
C THR A 113 -1.79 8.54 11.32
N SER A 114 -0.89 7.58 11.08
CA SER A 114 0.54 7.83 10.88
C SER A 114 0.85 8.68 9.65
N TYR A 115 -0.02 8.67 8.64
CA TYR A 115 0.13 9.44 7.41
C TYR A 115 -0.45 10.87 7.52
N PHE A 116 -1.20 11.19 8.58
CA PHE A 116 -1.79 12.52 8.73
C PHE A 116 -0.74 13.55 9.18
N ASN A 117 -0.49 14.52 8.31
CA ASN A 117 0.33 15.69 8.58
C ASN A 117 -0.28 16.92 7.91
N MET A 118 0.22 18.12 8.25
CA MET A 118 -0.32 19.39 7.73
C MET A 118 -0.24 19.49 6.21
N SER A 119 0.81 18.93 5.60
CA SER A 119 0.99 18.94 4.13
C SER A 119 -0.11 18.15 3.43
N VAL A 120 -0.46 16.94 3.94
CA VAL A 120 -1.59 16.13 3.45
C VAL A 120 -2.89 16.90 3.55
N VAL A 121 -3.15 17.53 4.71
CA VAL A 121 -4.39 18.27 4.95
C VAL A 121 -4.52 19.44 3.98
N LEU A 122 -3.48 20.25 3.83
CA LEU A 122 -3.49 21.39 2.90
C LEU A 122 -3.65 20.93 1.45
N TRP A 123 -2.88 19.91 1.04
CA TRP A 123 -3.03 19.34 -0.29
C TRP A 123 -4.47 18.87 -0.56
N PHE A 124 -5.05 18.12 0.35
CA PHE A 124 -6.42 17.60 0.24
C PHE A 124 -7.47 18.72 0.20
N LEU A 125 -7.30 19.76 1.00
CA LEU A 125 -8.20 20.93 0.97
C LEU A 125 -8.16 21.63 -0.39
N PHE A 126 -6.97 21.86 -0.95
CA PHE A 126 -6.82 22.63 -2.19
C PHE A 126 -7.12 21.81 -3.44
N THR A 127 -6.82 20.51 -3.47
CA THR A 127 -6.96 19.68 -4.67
C THR A 127 -8.18 18.76 -4.65
N GLY A 128 -8.71 18.45 -3.46
CA GLY A 128 -9.91 17.62 -3.28
C GLY A 128 -11.16 18.44 -2.96
N ILE A 129 -11.15 19.11 -1.80
CA ILE A 129 -12.34 19.80 -1.28
C ILE A 129 -12.68 21.06 -2.07
N LEU A 130 -11.70 21.90 -2.38
CA LEU A 130 -11.94 23.15 -3.12
C LEU A 130 -12.52 22.91 -4.52
N PRO A 131 -11.97 22.05 -5.39
CA PRO A 131 -12.57 21.77 -6.69
C PRO A 131 -13.97 21.16 -6.59
N CYS A 132 -14.19 20.28 -5.60
CA CYS A 132 -15.52 19.72 -5.33
C CYS A 132 -16.52 20.84 -4.96
N GLY A 133 -16.14 21.73 -4.05
CA GLY A 133 -16.95 22.88 -3.64
C GLY A 133 -17.27 23.82 -4.82
N LEU A 134 -16.28 24.14 -5.65
CA LEU A 134 -16.46 24.94 -6.86
C LEU A 134 -17.43 24.26 -7.84
N LEU A 135 -17.29 22.95 -8.06
CA LEU A 135 -18.17 22.17 -8.92
C LEU A 135 -19.62 22.19 -8.41
N LEU A 136 -19.83 22.11 -7.11
CA LEU A 136 -21.17 22.15 -6.51
C LEU A 136 -21.85 23.51 -6.69
N LEU A 137 -21.09 24.61 -6.69
CA LEU A 137 -21.59 25.98 -6.87
C LEU A 137 -21.95 26.32 -8.31
N VAL A 138 -21.33 25.65 -9.30
CA VAL A 138 -21.59 25.90 -10.73
C VAL A 138 -22.99 25.42 -11.12
N ASN A 139 -23.70 26.23 -11.92
CA ASN A 139 -24.93 25.82 -12.58
C ASN A 139 -24.61 25.25 -13.97
N ILE A 140 -24.83 23.93 -14.14
CA ILE A 140 -24.48 23.23 -15.38
C ILE A 140 -25.63 23.39 -16.38
N ARG A 141 -25.37 23.96 -17.56
CA ARG A 141 -26.33 24.07 -18.66
C ARG A 141 -26.29 22.78 -19.48
N TYR A 142 -27.41 22.07 -19.48
CA TYR A 142 -27.64 20.91 -20.34
C TYR A 142 -28.51 21.26 -21.54
N PRO A 143 -28.45 20.49 -22.63
CA PRO A 143 -29.40 20.64 -23.76
C PRO A 143 -30.85 20.44 -23.32
N GLU A 144 -31.78 21.10 -24.01
CA GLU A 144 -33.20 21.03 -23.71
C GLU A 144 -33.79 19.63 -23.82
N THR A 145 -33.29 18.83 -24.76
CA THR A 145 -33.74 17.44 -24.94
C THR A 145 -32.61 16.47 -24.62
N TRP A 146 -32.98 15.32 -24.04
CA TRP A 146 -32.04 14.27 -23.68
C TRP A 146 -31.34 13.68 -24.92
N ILE A 147 -32.03 13.62 -26.09
CA ILE A 147 -31.47 13.17 -27.36
C ILE A 147 -30.33 14.07 -27.81
N LYS A 148 -30.52 15.42 -27.83
CA LYS A 148 -29.43 16.35 -28.10
C LYS A 148 -28.27 16.17 -27.15
N GLY A 149 -28.56 15.89 -25.87
CA GLY A 149 -27.55 15.60 -24.86
C GLY A 149 -26.72 14.36 -25.18
N ILE A 150 -27.34 13.27 -25.63
CA ILE A 150 -26.64 12.06 -26.10
C ILE A 150 -25.79 12.36 -27.33
N ILE A 151 -26.38 13.02 -28.34
CA ILE A 151 -25.68 13.37 -29.59
C ILE A 151 -24.41 14.17 -29.29
N TYR A 152 -24.46 15.18 -28.42
CA TYR A 152 -23.30 16.00 -28.09
C TYR A 152 -22.23 15.18 -27.36
N ARG A 153 -22.59 14.22 -26.51
CA ARG A 153 -21.64 13.29 -25.89
C ARG A 153 -20.96 12.39 -26.90
N LEU A 154 -21.76 11.80 -27.80
CA LEU A 154 -21.22 10.95 -28.87
C LEU A 154 -20.27 11.72 -29.79
N ILE A 155 -20.61 12.97 -30.15
CA ILE A 155 -19.72 13.85 -30.92
C ILE A 155 -18.42 14.13 -30.15
N SER A 156 -18.50 14.45 -28.88
CA SER A 156 -17.31 14.69 -28.04
C SER A 156 -16.41 13.43 -27.95
N MET A 157 -17.00 12.26 -27.70
CA MET A 157 -16.28 10.99 -27.67
C MET A 157 -15.65 10.65 -29.02
N PHE A 158 -16.40 10.85 -30.12
CA PHE A 158 -15.89 10.62 -31.48
C PHE A 158 -14.73 11.56 -31.82
N ALA A 159 -14.84 12.85 -31.48
CA ALA A 159 -13.77 13.82 -31.65
C ALA A 159 -12.51 13.42 -30.89
N SER A 160 -12.67 12.96 -29.65
CA SER A 160 -11.55 12.43 -28.82
C SER A 160 -10.88 11.23 -29.49
N LEU A 161 -11.66 10.27 -29.99
CA LEU A 161 -11.13 9.14 -30.75
C LEU A 161 -10.38 9.55 -32.00
N LEU A 162 -10.92 10.50 -32.77
CA LEU A 162 -10.23 11.01 -33.96
C LEU A 162 -8.87 11.63 -33.61
N ILE A 163 -8.81 12.42 -32.55
CA ILE A 163 -7.55 12.99 -32.06
C ILE A 163 -6.56 11.87 -31.65
N ILE A 164 -7.02 10.88 -30.90
CA ILE A 164 -6.19 9.73 -30.51
C ILE A 164 -5.69 8.97 -31.73
N PHE A 165 -6.54 8.72 -32.72
CA PHE A 165 -6.14 8.07 -33.96
C PHE A 165 -5.13 8.89 -34.77
N ALA A 166 -5.31 10.21 -34.87
CA ALA A 166 -4.36 11.10 -35.53
C ALA A 166 -2.99 11.04 -34.81
N ILE A 167 -2.97 11.12 -33.49
CA ILE A 167 -1.74 10.99 -32.70
C ILE A 167 -1.09 9.61 -32.93
N ALA A 168 -1.88 8.54 -32.89
CA ALA A 168 -1.38 7.19 -33.13
C ALA A 168 -0.80 7.06 -34.55
N PHE A 169 -1.44 7.64 -35.55
CA PHE A 169 -0.95 7.59 -36.94
C PHE A 169 0.43 8.25 -37.11
N PHE A 170 0.63 9.42 -36.49
CA PHE A 170 1.88 10.18 -36.68
C PHE A 170 2.99 9.73 -35.71
N PHE A 171 2.67 9.27 -34.50
CA PHE A 171 3.63 9.04 -33.42
C PHE A 171 3.61 7.61 -32.86
N TYR A 172 3.00 6.64 -33.58
CA TYR A 172 2.90 5.24 -33.10
C TYR A 172 4.23 4.66 -32.60
N LYS A 173 5.31 4.87 -33.39
CA LYS A 173 6.63 4.34 -33.05
C LYS A 173 7.15 4.89 -31.72
N ASP A 174 6.95 6.20 -31.49
CA ASP A 174 7.42 6.89 -30.31
C ASP A 174 6.64 6.41 -29.06
N TYR A 175 5.29 6.34 -29.16
CA TYR A 175 4.44 5.80 -28.10
C TYR A 175 4.71 4.31 -27.82
N ALA A 176 4.89 3.50 -28.84
CA ALA A 176 5.17 2.08 -28.69
C ALA A 176 6.55 1.82 -28.07
N SER A 177 7.53 2.65 -28.36
CA SER A 177 8.87 2.58 -27.77
C SER A 177 8.82 2.93 -26.28
N VAL A 178 8.26 4.10 -25.94
CA VAL A 178 8.13 4.56 -24.55
C VAL A 178 7.29 3.57 -23.73
N GLY A 179 6.13 3.16 -24.23
CA GLY A 179 5.20 2.29 -23.50
C GLY A 179 5.73 0.88 -23.27
N ARG A 180 6.47 0.29 -24.22
CA ARG A 180 7.05 -1.05 -24.04
C ARG A 180 8.20 -1.07 -23.04
N ASN A 181 9.03 -0.05 -23.07
CA ASN A 181 10.18 0.04 -22.18
C ASN A 181 9.82 0.52 -20.77
N ASN A 182 8.65 1.16 -20.61
CA ASN A 182 8.18 1.73 -19.34
C ASN A 182 6.74 1.31 -19.04
N SER A 183 6.54 0.00 -18.87
CA SER A 183 5.20 -0.58 -18.62
C SER A 183 4.54 -0.11 -17.32
N SER A 184 5.31 0.45 -16.38
CA SER A 184 4.81 1.07 -15.15
C SER A 184 3.96 2.30 -15.38
N LEU A 185 4.22 3.08 -16.46
CA LEU A 185 3.46 4.30 -16.78
C LEU A 185 1.94 4.07 -16.84
N ASN A 186 1.51 2.94 -17.39
CA ASN A 186 0.08 2.60 -17.49
C ASN A 186 -0.58 2.43 -16.11
N LYS A 187 0.22 2.13 -15.06
CA LYS A 187 -0.24 1.94 -13.69
C LYS A 187 -0.21 3.23 -12.88
N GLU A 188 0.25 4.33 -13.44
CA GLU A 188 0.39 5.62 -12.78
C GLU A 188 -0.70 6.61 -13.17
N ILE A 189 -1.40 6.38 -14.30
CA ILE A 189 -2.42 7.30 -14.82
C ILE A 189 -3.64 7.38 -13.88
N ILE A 190 -3.86 8.54 -13.31
CA ILE A 190 -4.97 8.84 -12.41
C ILE A 190 -6.13 9.43 -13.23
N PRO A 191 -7.37 8.95 -13.02
CA PRO A 191 -7.85 8.05 -11.98
C PRO A 191 -7.92 6.57 -12.37
N THR A 192 -7.51 6.21 -13.58
CA THR A 192 -7.72 4.86 -14.14
C THR A 192 -6.99 3.77 -13.35
N ASN A 193 -5.80 4.08 -12.80
CA ASN A 193 -5.01 3.14 -12.02
C ASN A 193 -5.77 2.59 -10.80
N TYR A 194 -6.22 3.46 -9.90
CA TYR A 194 -6.89 3.04 -8.67
C TYR A 194 -8.30 2.52 -8.91
N ILE A 195 -9.03 3.06 -9.91
CA ILE A 195 -10.36 2.55 -10.29
C ILE A 195 -10.25 1.11 -10.80
N TYR A 196 -9.32 0.86 -11.74
CA TYR A 196 -9.11 -0.49 -12.29
C TYR A 196 -8.63 -1.46 -11.21
N SER A 197 -7.69 -1.04 -10.38
CA SER A 197 -7.13 -1.85 -9.29
C SER A 197 -8.17 -2.15 -8.21
N GLY A 198 -8.99 -1.16 -7.85
CA GLY A 198 -10.11 -1.32 -6.94
C GLY A 198 -11.16 -2.29 -7.48
N PHE A 199 -11.56 -2.13 -8.75
CA PHE A 199 -12.47 -3.07 -9.41
C PHE A 199 -11.92 -4.50 -9.41
N LYS A 200 -10.63 -4.67 -9.73
CA LYS A 200 -9.96 -5.97 -9.71
C LYS A 200 -9.93 -6.57 -8.29
N TYR A 201 -9.68 -5.76 -7.28
CA TYR A 201 -9.70 -6.19 -5.88
C TYR A 201 -11.09 -6.65 -5.46
N VAL A 202 -12.12 -5.82 -5.71
CA VAL A 202 -13.52 -6.13 -5.39
C VAL A 202 -14.00 -7.36 -6.14
N ARG A 203 -13.75 -7.45 -7.45
CA ARG A 203 -14.08 -8.65 -8.23
C ARG A 203 -13.46 -9.90 -7.62
N ASP A 204 -12.19 -9.83 -7.26
CA ASP A 204 -11.48 -10.96 -6.69
C ASP A 204 -12.00 -11.31 -5.28
N PHE A 205 -12.56 -10.36 -4.55
CA PHE A 205 -13.24 -10.61 -3.27
C PHE A 205 -14.53 -11.41 -3.44
N PHE A 206 -15.33 -11.10 -4.47
CA PHE A 206 -16.60 -11.80 -4.75
C PHE A 206 -16.42 -13.15 -5.49
N VAL A 207 -15.29 -13.41 -6.11
CA VAL A 207 -15.00 -14.72 -6.68
C VAL A 207 -14.69 -15.68 -5.54
N SER A 208 -15.47 -16.76 -5.41
CA SER A 208 -15.25 -17.76 -4.38
C SER A 208 -13.78 -18.24 -4.35
N PRO A 209 -13.15 -18.31 -3.17
CA PRO A 209 -11.77 -18.79 -3.07
C PRO A 209 -11.61 -20.28 -3.41
N GLY A 210 -12.68 -20.96 -3.74
CA GLY A 210 -12.72 -22.41 -3.94
C GLY A 210 -13.00 -23.18 -2.65
N GLU A 211 -12.91 -24.49 -2.70
CA GLU A 211 -13.00 -25.34 -1.50
C GLU A 211 -11.77 -25.12 -0.60
N PHE A 212 -12.01 -25.18 0.71
CA PHE A 212 -10.91 -25.12 1.68
C PHE A 212 -10.01 -26.33 1.53
N ARG A 213 -8.70 -26.10 1.40
CA ARG A 213 -7.72 -27.17 1.24
C ARG A 213 -7.04 -27.49 2.56
N GLN A 214 -7.24 -28.69 3.06
CA GLN A 214 -6.47 -29.24 4.15
C GLN A 214 -5.11 -29.75 3.62
N THR A 215 -4.03 -29.46 4.34
CA THR A 215 -2.65 -29.86 3.98
C THR A 215 -2.02 -30.68 5.10
N GLY A 216 -1.04 -31.52 4.77
CA GLY A 216 -0.36 -32.39 5.75
C GLY A 216 -1.33 -33.26 6.53
N THR A 217 -2.29 -33.90 5.85
CA THR A 217 -3.32 -34.73 6.49
C THR A 217 -2.75 -35.98 7.16
N ASP A 218 -1.54 -36.36 6.77
CA ASP A 218 -0.71 -37.43 7.30
C ASP A 218 0.17 -37.01 8.47
N ALA A 219 0.20 -35.71 8.81
CA ALA A 219 1.02 -35.19 9.89
C ALA A 219 0.56 -35.74 11.25
N SER A 220 1.52 -36.29 11.99
CA SER A 220 1.34 -36.79 13.35
C SER A 220 2.50 -36.34 14.24
N ARG A 221 2.23 -36.20 15.53
CA ARG A 221 3.25 -35.85 16.50
C ARG A 221 3.75 -37.12 17.23
N THR A 222 5.05 -37.31 17.26
CA THR A 222 5.67 -38.34 18.07
C THR A 222 5.95 -37.77 19.46
N ILE A 223 5.21 -38.20 20.46
CA ILE A 223 5.42 -37.81 21.84
C ILE A 223 6.47 -38.73 22.47
N ASN A 224 7.57 -38.16 22.97
CA ASN A 224 8.56 -38.87 23.74
C ASN A 224 8.47 -38.41 25.20
N GLU A 225 7.85 -39.21 26.05
CA GLU A 225 7.61 -38.88 27.48
C GLU A 225 8.89 -38.63 28.29
N LYS A 226 10.06 -39.08 27.79
CA LYS A 226 11.35 -38.84 28.42
C LYS A 226 12.01 -37.51 28.00
N GLN A 227 11.45 -36.81 27.05
CA GLN A 227 11.99 -35.57 26.52
C GLN A 227 11.35 -34.37 27.23
N LYS A 228 12.17 -33.38 27.60
CA LYS A 228 11.65 -32.12 28.12
C LYS A 228 10.85 -31.40 27.05
N PRO A 229 9.77 -30.68 27.43
CA PRO A 229 9.01 -29.90 26.47
C PRO A 229 9.88 -28.84 25.78
N VAL A 230 9.64 -28.64 24.50
CA VAL A 230 10.32 -27.63 23.68
C VAL A 230 9.46 -26.37 23.65
N ILE A 231 10.06 -25.22 23.95
CA ILE A 231 9.46 -23.91 23.79
C ILE A 231 10.18 -23.21 22.64
N MET A 232 9.44 -22.90 21.59
CA MET A 232 9.96 -22.19 20.42
C MET A 232 9.33 -20.80 20.31
N PHE A 233 10.18 -19.79 20.17
CA PHE A 233 9.76 -18.43 19.81
C PHE A 233 10.01 -18.21 18.33
N LEU A 234 8.98 -17.83 17.59
CA LEU A 234 9.08 -17.43 16.20
C LEU A 234 8.77 -15.95 16.09
N VAL A 235 9.78 -15.15 15.78
CA VAL A 235 9.63 -13.70 15.66
C VAL A 235 9.50 -13.33 14.18
N VAL A 236 8.33 -12.83 13.79
CA VAL A 236 8.05 -12.33 12.45
C VAL A 236 8.31 -10.84 12.45
N GLY A 237 9.45 -10.44 11.89
CA GLY A 237 9.83 -9.03 11.77
C GLY A 237 9.09 -8.34 10.64
N GLU A 238 8.90 -7.03 10.77
CA GLU A 238 8.25 -6.17 9.76
C GLU A 238 9.23 -5.12 9.23
N THR A 239 9.28 -4.97 7.91
CA THR A 239 10.00 -3.93 7.15
C THR A 239 11.51 -3.81 7.48
N ALA A 240 12.14 -4.88 8.01
CA ALA A 240 13.55 -4.91 8.36
C ALA A 240 14.40 -5.33 7.16
N ARG A 241 15.21 -4.41 6.60
CA ARG A 241 16.02 -4.65 5.41
C ARG A 241 17.36 -5.30 5.75
N SER A 242 17.70 -6.40 5.07
CA SER A 242 18.98 -7.12 5.21
C SER A 242 20.21 -6.20 5.12
N GLN A 243 20.17 -5.19 4.23
CA GLN A 243 21.29 -4.25 4.05
C GLN A 243 21.59 -3.38 5.27
N ASN A 244 20.68 -3.28 6.25
CA ASN A 244 20.89 -2.53 7.49
C ASN A 244 21.22 -3.45 8.69
N TYR A 245 21.48 -4.74 8.43
CA TYR A 245 21.93 -5.69 9.46
C TYR A 245 23.45 -5.78 9.50
N ALA A 246 24.04 -5.48 10.66
CA ALA A 246 25.49 -5.65 10.90
C ALA A 246 25.93 -7.09 10.65
N LEU A 247 25.09 -8.08 10.99
CA LEU A 247 25.32 -9.51 10.73
C LEU A 247 25.45 -9.83 9.24
N ASN A 248 24.90 -8.98 8.35
CA ASN A 248 24.96 -9.14 6.91
C ASN A 248 26.01 -8.22 6.25
N GLY A 249 26.91 -7.61 7.04
CA GLY A 249 27.99 -6.76 6.56
C GLY A 249 27.71 -5.27 6.58
N TYR A 250 26.63 -4.81 7.19
CA TYR A 250 26.39 -3.40 7.41
C TYR A 250 27.41 -2.81 8.38
N SER A 251 27.95 -1.62 8.08
CA SER A 251 29.05 -1.01 8.84
C SER A 251 28.66 -0.49 10.22
N ARG A 252 27.36 -0.35 10.51
CA ARG A 252 26.84 0.21 11.76
C ARG A 252 26.37 -0.90 12.69
N GLY A 253 26.53 -0.71 14.01
CA GLY A 253 26.16 -1.68 15.03
C GLY A 253 24.64 -1.77 15.27
N THR A 254 23.91 -2.33 14.32
CA THR A 254 22.45 -2.50 14.40
C THR A 254 22.02 -3.81 15.04
N ASN A 255 22.92 -4.79 15.19
CA ASN A 255 22.63 -6.11 15.79
C ASN A 255 23.47 -6.37 17.06
N ASP A 256 23.81 -5.33 17.83
CA ASP A 256 24.70 -5.45 18.99
C ASP A 256 24.14 -6.34 20.11
N PHE A 257 22.82 -6.46 20.21
CA PHE A 257 22.19 -7.32 21.22
C PHE A 257 22.21 -8.80 20.84
N THR A 258 22.11 -9.13 19.55
CA THR A 258 22.04 -10.52 19.07
C THR A 258 23.41 -11.11 18.73
N LYS A 259 24.35 -10.31 18.21
CA LYS A 259 25.69 -10.79 17.81
C LYS A 259 26.55 -11.39 18.93
N LYS A 260 26.15 -11.17 20.18
CA LYS A 260 26.87 -11.71 21.37
C LYS A 260 26.59 -13.21 21.65
N TYR A 261 25.59 -13.79 20.99
CA TYR A 261 25.25 -15.19 21.15
C TYR A 261 26.09 -16.07 20.23
N ASN A 262 26.83 -17.04 20.77
CA ASN A 262 27.75 -17.89 20.02
C ASN A 262 27.02 -18.88 19.09
N GLU A 263 25.80 -19.26 19.46
CA GLU A 263 24.96 -20.20 18.72
C GLU A 263 24.14 -19.51 17.60
N LEU A 264 24.36 -18.22 17.37
CA LEU A 264 23.63 -17.47 16.38
C LEU A 264 23.93 -17.95 14.96
N ILE A 265 22.88 -18.30 14.21
CA ILE A 265 22.95 -18.61 12.78
C ILE A 265 22.30 -17.47 12.01
N SER A 266 23.07 -16.80 11.13
CA SER A 266 22.56 -15.74 10.26
C SER A 266 22.53 -16.17 8.81
N PHE A 267 21.37 -16.03 8.17
CA PHE A 267 21.19 -16.35 6.75
C PHE A 267 21.34 -15.08 5.90
N HIS A 268 22.33 -15.06 5.00
CA HIS A 268 22.66 -13.88 4.18
C HIS A 268 21.86 -13.77 2.88
N ASN A 269 21.23 -14.87 2.43
CA ASN A 269 20.52 -14.92 1.16
C ASN A 269 19.06 -15.36 1.35
N VAL A 270 18.30 -14.55 2.08
CA VAL A 270 16.85 -14.75 2.28
C VAL A 270 16.08 -13.67 1.53
N GLN A 271 15.07 -14.06 0.79
CA GLN A 271 14.24 -13.16 0.00
C GLN A 271 12.77 -13.32 0.36
N SER A 272 12.09 -12.21 0.61
CA SER A 272 10.64 -12.19 0.78
C SER A 272 9.91 -12.55 -0.53
N CYS A 273 8.69 -13.07 -0.42
CA CYS A 273 7.79 -13.26 -1.56
C CYS A 273 7.31 -11.94 -2.17
N GLY A 274 7.24 -10.90 -1.37
CA GLY A 274 6.78 -9.58 -1.79
C GLY A 274 7.12 -8.50 -0.76
N THR A 275 6.82 -7.26 -1.09
CA THR A 275 7.09 -6.07 -0.27
C THR A 275 5.90 -5.63 0.58
N SER A 276 4.83 -6.39 0.60
CA SER A 276 3.63 -6.12 1.41
C SER A 276 3.41 -7.28 2.37
N THR A 277 3.02 -6.97 3.60
CA THR A 277 2.68 -7.93 4.66
C THR A 277 1.61 -8.91 4.21
N ALA A 278 0.61 -8.46 3.44
CA ALA A 278 -0.46 -9.28 2.85
C ALA A 278 0.03 -10.35 1.86
N ILE A 279 1.26 -10.25 1.38
CA ILE A 279 1.91 -11.26 0.52
C ILE A 279 2.99 -12.01 1.30
N SER A 280 3.88 -11.29 2.00
CA SER A 280 5.05 -11.89 2.63
C SER A 280 4.69 -12.85 3.76
N VAL A 281 3.79 -12.46 4.65
CA VAL A 281 3.42 -13.27 5.81
C VAL A 281 2.68 -14.54 5.41
N PRO A 282 1.59 -14.52 4.60
CA PRO A 282 0.96 -15.76 4.15
C PRO A 282 1.89 -16.66 3.33
N CYS A 283 2.83 -16.10 2.58
CA CYS A 283 3.80 -16.88 1.83
C CYS A 283 4.78 -17.62 2.74
N MET A 284 5.23 -16.97 3.80
CA MET A 284 6.19 -17.53 4.77
C MET A 284 5.66 -18.82 5.43
N PHE A 285 4.35 -18.87 5.69
CA PHE A 285 3.71 -19.99 6.38
C PHE A 285 3.04 -21.02 5.45
N SER A 286 2.96 -20.73 4.13
CA SER A 286 2.30 -21.59 3.14
C SER A 286 3.22 -22.70 2.64
N ASP A 287 2.64 -23.78 2.12
CA ASP A 287 3.31 -24.87 1.42
C ASP A 287 3.67 -24.53 -0.04
N MET A 288 3.29 -23.34 -0.53
CA MET A 288 3.52 -22.93 -1.91
C MET A 288 4.92 -22.36 -2.12
N LYS A 289 5.53 -22.71 -3.23
CA LYS A 289 6.80 -22.10 -3.66
C LYS A 289 6.59 -20.64 -4.00
N ARG A 290 7.59 -19.79 -3.75
CA ARG A 290 7.53 -18.33 -4.02
C ARG A 290 7.02 -17.98 -5.43
N LYS A 291 7.46 -18.71 -6.47
CA LYS A 291 7.05 -18.46 -7.87
C LYS A 291 5.59 -18.80 -8.15
N GLU A 292 4.99 -19.66 -7.36
CA GLU A 292 3.63 -20.18 -7.51
C GLU A 292 2.68 -19.60 -6.47
N PHE A 293 3.21 -18.73 -5.59
CA PHE A 293 2.46 -18.21 -4.48
C PHE A 293 1.24 -17.40 -4.93
N ASN A 294 0.12 -17.70 -4.30
CA ASN A 294 -1.15 -17.02 -4.49
C ASN A 294 -1.81 -16.79 -3.13
N SER A 295 -1.90 -15.55 -2.69
CA SER A 295 -2.43 -15.17 -1.37
C SER A 295 -3.85 -15.70 -1.13
N ARG A 296 -4.73 -15.71 -2.14
CA ARG A 296 -6.10 -16.24 -2.01
C ARG A 296 -6.13 -17.74 -1.74
N LYS A 297 -5.28 -18.49 -2.45
CA LYS A 297 -5.12 -19.94 -2.19
C LYS A 297 -4.53 -20.18 -0.81
N ALA A 298 -3.53 -19.38 -0.39
CA ALA A 298 -2.90 -19.50 0.91
C ALA A 298 -3.91 -19.31 2.05
N VAL A 299 -4.71 -18.23 2.01
CA VAL A 299 -5.73 -17.97 3.04
C VAL A 299 -6.82 -19.05 3.07
N ASN A 300 -7.10 -19.70 1.92
CA ASN A 300 -8.07 -20.79 1.79
C ASN A 300 -7.47 -22.19 1.89
N SER A 301 -6.27 -22.28 2.45
CA SER A 301 -5.59 -23.56 2.74
C SER A 301 -5.08 -23.57 4.18
N GLU A 302 -4.90 -24.75 4.75
CA GLU A 302 -4.09 -24.87 5.97
C GLU A 302 -2.66 -24.41 5.69
N ASN A 303 -2.07 -23.74 6.67
CA ASN A 303 -0.66 -23.39 6.72
C ASN A 303 0.08 -24.22 7.76
N VAL A 304 1.39 -24.07 7.90
CA VAL A 304 2.19 -24.86 8.83
C VAL A 304 1.74 -24.72 10.29
N LEU A 305 1.23 -23.55 10.70
CA LEU A 305 0.75 -23.36 12.08
C LEU A 305 -0.56 -24.13 12.33
N ASP A 306 -1.44 -24.19 11.34
CA ASP A 306 -2.67 -24.99 11.43
C ASP A 306 -2.34 -26.49 11.63
N ILE A 307 -1.35 -27.00 10.88
CA ILE A 307 -0.90 -28.39 10.99
C ILE A 307 -0.33 -28.65 12.37
N LEU A 308 0.57 -27.80 12.86
CA LEU A 308 1.17 -27.95 14.20
C LEU A 308 0.11 -27.89 15.30
N TYR A 309 -0.83 -26.96 15.20
CA TYR A 309 -1.94 -26.86 16.16
C TYR A 309 -2.83 -28.10 16.15
N ARG A 310 -3.19 -28.58 14.97
CA ARG A 310 -4.00 -29.80 14.81
C ARG A 310 -3.30 -31.09 15.33
N THR A 311 -1.97 -31.12 15.28
CA THR A 311 -1.18 -32.23 15.81
C THR A 311 -0.88 -32.13 17.31
N GLY A 312 -1.44 -31.14 18.00
CA GLY A 312 -1.35 -31.01 19.46
C GLY A 312 -0.16 -30.19 19.98
N VAL A 313 0.47 -29.35 19.14
CA VAL A 313 1.42 -28.35 19.61
C VAL A 313 0.63 -27.17 20.20
N ASN A 314 0.98 -26.72 21.39
CA ASN A 314 0.34 -25.57 22.01
C ASN A 314 0.82 -24.28 21.36
N LEU A 315 -0.05 -23.63 20.58
CA LEU A 315 0.26 -22.48 19.73
C LEU A 315 -0.37 -21.20 20.26
N LEU A 316 0.39 -20.11 20.19
CA LEU A 316 -0.10 -18.77 20.46
C LEU A 316 0.49 -17.80 19.43
N TRP A 317 -0.37 -17.02 18.76
CA TRP A 317 0.03 -15.87 17.95
C TRP A 317 -0.20 -14.57 18.71
N ILE A 318 0.81 -13.73 18.86
CA ILE A 318 0.72 -12.41 19.45
C ILE A 318 0.95 -11.37 18.35
N GLU A 319 -0.03 -10.47 18.17
CA GLU A 319 -0.14 -9.58 17.03
C GLU A 319 0.04 -8.11 17.44
N ASN A 320 1.03 -7.42 16.88
CA ASN A 320 1.25 -5.97 17.08
C ASN A 320 1.28 -5.15 15.77
N ASP A 321 1.27 -5.81 14.59
CA ASP A 321 1.40 -5.12 13.27
C ASP A 321 0.05 -4.77 12.60
N GLY A 322 -1.08 -5.14 13.20
CA GLY A 322 -2.39 -4.84 12.63
C GLY A 322 -3.00 -5.96 11.79
N GLY A 323 -2.62 -7.20 12.08
CA GLY A 323 -3.29 -8.41 11.63
C GLY A 323 -2.42 -9.39 10.88
N CYS A 324 -2.63 -10.67 11.15
CA CYS A 324 -1.86 -11.79 10.62
C CYS A 324 -2.13 -12.16 9.16
N LYS A 325 -2.88 -11.36 8.43
CA LYS A 325 -3.24 -11.57 7.01
C LYS A 325 -3.81 -12.97 6.72
N GLY A 326 -4.58 -13.51 7.66
CA GLY A 326 -5.26 -14.79 7.57
C GLY A 326 -4.47 -16.01 8.07
N VAL A 327 -3.18 -15.86 8.40
CA VAL A 327 -2.31 -16.94 8.84
C VAL A 327 -2.73 -17.50 10.22
N CYS A 328 -3.11 -16.63 11.14
CA CYS A 328 -3.51 -17.00 12.50
C CYS A 328 -5.00 -17.31 12.67
N LYS A 329 -5.78 -17.32 11.60
CA LYS A 329 -7.25 -17.40 11.65
C LYS A 329 -7.79 -18.61 12.43
N ARG A 330 -7.03 -19.70 12.51
CA ARG A 330 -7.46 -20.98 13.07
C ARG A 330 -6.66 -21.40 14.32
N ILE A 331 -5.87 -20.47 14.86
CA ILE A 331 -5.05 -20.70 16.07
C ILE A 331 -5.35 -19.63 17.13
N PRO A 332 -5.06 -19.88 18.42
CA PRO A 332 -5.20 -18.88 19.47
C PRO A 332 -4.38 -17.63 19.17
N THR A 333 -5.01 -16.44 19.30
CA THR A 333 -4.40 -15.16 18.95
C THR A 333 -4.70 -14.09 19.99
N ILE A 334 -3.67 -13.31 20.36
CA ILE A 334 -3.79 -12.13 21.20
C ILE A 334 -3.44 -10.91 20.33
N ASN A 335 -4.36 -9.97 20.20
CA ASN A 335 -4.11 -8.70 19.52
C ASN A 335 -3.69 -7.64 20.57
N ILE A 336 -2.60 -6.93 20.30
CA ILE A 336 -2.18 -5.80 21.11
C ILE A 336 -3.03 -4.59 20.73
N GLU A 337 -3.82 -4.10 21.68
CA GLU A 337 -4.64 -2.90 21.50
C GLU A 337 -4.09 -1.76 22.34
N PRO A 338 -3.67 -0.62 21.73
CA PRO A 338 -3.09 0.50 22.46
C PRO A 338 -3.97 1.06 23.57
N SER A 339 -5.31 1.00 23.41
CA SER A 339 -6.29 1.46 24.40
C SER A 339 -6.34 0.61 25.68
N ASN A 340 -5.96 -0.67 25.57
CA ASN A 340 -6.05 -1.64 26.67
C ASN A 340 -4.67 -1.96 27.28
N SER A 341 -3.60 -1.35 26.75
CA SER A 341 -2.23 -1.66 27.12
C SER A 341 -1.67 -0.68 28.14
N ASP A 342 -0.57 -1.08 28.78
CA ASP A 342 0.19 -0.25 29.71
C ASP A 342 0.65 1.04 29.01
N ASN A 343 0.29 2.20 29.57
CA ASN A 343 0.60 3.51 29.02
C ASN A 343 2.10 3.78 28.87
N THR A 344 2.98 3.00 29.52
CA THR A 344 4.44 3.14 29.42
C THR A 344 5.01 2.58 28.11
N LEU A 345 4.41 1.50 27.59
CA LEU A 345 4.88 0.82 26.37
C LEU A 345 4.08 1.19 25.13
N CYS A 346 3.02 1.99 25.27
CA CYS A 346 2.19 2.45 24.15
C CYS A 346 2.15 3.97 24.06
N LYS A 347 2.25 4.50 22.85
CA LYS A 347 2.11 5.93 22.55
C LYS A 347 1.06 6.14 21.47
N LYS A 348 0.03 6.95 21.73
CA LYS A 348 -1.07 7.20 20.82
C LYS A 348 -1.74 5.86 20.40
N ASN A 349 -1.66 5.54 19.12
CA ASN A 349 -2.27 4.34 18.52
C ASN A 349 -1.23 3.25 18.16
N SER A 350 -0.07 3.25 18.79
CA SER A 350 1.02 2.29 18.51
C SER A 350 1.72 1.88 19.81
N CYS A 351 2.07 0.62 19.91
CA CYS A 351 2.86 0.09 21.04
C CYS A 351 4.25 -0.32 20.58
N TYR A 352 5.24 -0.24 21.49
CA TYR A 352 6.54 -0.87 21.28
C TYR A 352 6.39 -2.38 21.34
N ASP A 353 7.19 -3.12 20.57
CA ASP A 353 7.09 -4.58 20.48
C ASP A 353 7.35 -5.29 21.83
N GLU A 354 8.06 -4.66 22.74
CA GLU A 354 8.28 -5.13 24.10
C GLU A 354 6.96 -5.43 24.87
N VAL A 355 5.86 -4.78 24.52
CA VAL A 355 4.54 -5.04 25.11
C VAL A 355 4.07 -6.48 24.94
N MET A 356 4.54 -7.15 23.88
CA MET A 356 4.17 -8.52 23.55
C MET A 356 4.75 -9.54 24.55
N LEU A 357 5.77 -9.15 25.32
CA LEU A 357 6.37 -9.97 26.35
C LEU A 357 5.57 -9.96 27.66
N LYS A 358 4.56 -9.09 27.77
CA LYS A 358 3.74 -9.00 28.97
C LYS A 358 2.96 -10.31 29.18
N ASN A 359 3.05 -10.86 30.37
CA ASN A 359 2.41 -12.13 30.78
C ASN A 359 2.89 -13.40 30.03
N ILE A 360 3.97 -13.30 29.26
CA ILE A 360 4.49 -14.45 28.50
C ILE A 360 4.98 -15.57 29.44
N ASP A 361 5.55 -15.22 30.58
CA ASP A 361 6.04 -16.17 31.57
C ASP A 361 4.90 -17.04 32.16
N GLU A 362 3.72 -16.45 32.35
CA GLU A 362 2.53 -17.19 32.80
C GLU A 362 2.11 -18.20 31.73
N TYR A 363 2.09 -17.81 30.46
CA TYR A 363 1.78 -18.70 29.35
C TYR A 363 2.81 -19.83 29.20
N ILE A 364 4.11 -19.53 29.39
CA ILE A 364 5.19 -20.51 29.31
C ILE A 364 5.05 -21.56 30.42
N ASN A 365 4.71 -21.15 31.63
CA ASN A 365 4.68 -22.00 32.83
C ASN A 365 3.33 -22.74 33.00
N ASN A 366 2.32 -22.46 32.20
CA ASN A 366 0.96 -22.95 32.43
C ASN A 366 0.76 -24.47 32.19
N ASN A 367 1.65 -25.14 31.45
CA ASN A 367 1.64 -26.61 31.30
C ASN A 367 3.00 -27.11 30.79
N SER A 368 3.22 -28.42 30.86
CA SER A 368 4.47 -29.08 30.47
C SER A 368 4.43 -29.62 29.02
N GLU A 369 3.83 -28.94 28.11
CA GLU A 369 3.71 -29.31 26.70
C GLU A 369 4.63 -28.48 25.80
N ASP A 370 4.90 -29.01 24.58
CA ASP A 370 5.62 -28.24 23.58
C ASP A 370 4.80 -27.00 23.16
N LYS A 371 5.48 -25.87 23.10
CA LYS A 371 4.84 -24.56 22.75
C LYS A 371 5.52 -23.91 21.58
N LEU A 372 4.73 -23.34 20.69
CA LEU A 372 5.19 -22.40 19.67
C LEU A 372 4.50 -21.06 19.88
N ILE A 373 5.25 -20.03 20.19
CA ILE A 373 4.75 -18.67 20.37
C ILE A 373 5.26 -17.83 19.21
N VAL A 374 4.34 -17.28 18.45
CA VAL A 374 4.63 -16.42 17.29
C VAL A 374 4.42 -14.97 17.69
N PHE A 375 5.45 -14.14 17.56
CA PHE A 375 5.40 -12.69 17.75
C PHE A 375 5.41 -12.03 16.38
N HIS A 376 4.31 -11.37 16.00
CA HIS A 376 4.25 -10.57 14.79
C HIS A 376 4.47 -9.10 15.15
N LEU A 377 5.69 -8.62 14.88
CA LEU A 377 6.17 -7.34 15.35
C LEU A 377 5.66 -6.18 14.48
N MET A 378 5.45 -5.03 15.09
CA MET A 378 5.39 -3.74 14.40
C MET A 378 6.76 -3.39 13.76
N GLY A 379 7.85 -3.82 14.38
CA GLY A 379 9.20 -3.77 13.85
C GLY A 379 9.62 -2.38 13.34
N SER A 380 10.10 -2.36 12.11
CA SER A 380 10.55 -1.11 11.44
C SER A 380 9.49 -0.49 10.53
N HIS A 381 8.19 -0.63 10.84
CA HIS A 381 7.09 -0.14 9.99
C HIS A 381 7.07 1.40 9.92
N GLY A 382 7.14 1.94 8.67
CA GLY A 382 7.09 3.38 8.40
C GLY A 382 5.66 3.96 8.28
N PRO A 383 5.52 5.27 8.02
CA PRO A 383 6.59 6.29 7.95
C PRO A 383 7.05 6.81 9.32
N THR A 384 6.37 6.43 10.40
CA THR A 384 6.63 6.93 11.76
C THR A 384 7.69 6.11 12.48
N TYR A 385 8.86 5.91 11.87
CA TYR A 385 9.97 5.10 12.42
C TYR A 385 10.36 5.52 13.85
N TYR A 386 10.31 6.82 14.16
CA TYR A 386 10.63 7.36 15.49
C TYR A 386 9.69 6.89 16.62
N LEU A 387 8.53 6.32 16.28
CA LEU A 387 7.58 5.72 17.22
C LEU A 387 7.83 4.22 17.46
N ARG A 388 8.83 3.61 16.83
CA ARG A 388 9.10 2.17 16.90
C ARG A 388 10.09 1.78 17.99
N TYR A 389 10.71 2.74 18.66
CA TYR A 389 11.64 2.52 19.77
C TYR A 389 11.45 3.60 20.84
N PRO A 390 11.66 3.28 22.13
CA PRO A 390 11.63 4.26 23.22
C PRO A 390 12.87 5.16 23.21
N GLU A 391 12.79 6.33 23.85
CA GLU A 391 13.86 7.34 23.86
C GLU A 391 15.23 6.81 24.31
N PRO A 392 15.36 5.91 25.31
CA PRO A 392 16.65 5.31 25.68
C PRO A 392 17.34 4.51 24.56
N HIS A 393 16.57 4.05 23.56
CA HIS A 393 17.08 3.31 22.40
C HIS A 393 17.39 4.21 21.18
N LYS A 394 17.32 5.52 21.34
CA LYS A 394 17.71 6.52 20.33
C LYS A 394 19.24 6.65 20.27
N TYR A 395 19.88 5.64 19.68
CA TYR A 395 21.34 5.49 19.67
C TYR A 395 21.99 6.31 18.55
N PHE A 396 21.52 6.18 17.31
CA PHE A 396 22.01 6.94 16.17
C PHE A 396 21.28 8.29 16.09
N LYS A 397 22.05 9.39 16.01
CA LYS A 397 21.55 10.79 15.99
C LYS A 397 22.27 11.60 14.91
N PRO A 398 21.62 12.67 14.35
CA PRO A 398 20.27 13.15 14.62
C PRO A 398 19.18 12.26 14.02
N THR A 399 17.93 12.33 14.55
CA THR A 399 16.80 11.54 14.10
C THR A 399 15.73 12.36 13.38
N CYS A 400 14.89 11.65 12.60
CA CYS A 400 13.70 12.20 11.94
C CYS A 400 12.47 11.90 12.80
N ASP A 401 12.11 12.83 13.69
CA ASP A 401 11.02 12.63 14.67
C ASP A 401 9.67 13.18 14.14
N ARG A 402 9.34 12.85 12.88
CA ARG A 402 8.13 13.30 12.19
C ARG A 402 7.64 12.29 11.17
N SER A 403 6.35 12.36 10.81
CA SER A 403 5.72 11.45 9.83
C SER A 403 5.92 11.89 8.37
N ASP A 404 6.11 13.19 8.13
CA ASP A 404 6.44 13.78 6.83
C ASP A 404 7.95 13.68 6.56
N ILE A 405 8.39 12.43 6.35
CA ILE A 405 9.81 12.04 6.23
C ILE A 405 10.57 12.77 5.12
N GLU A 406 9.87 13.30 4.12
CA GLU A 406 10.44 14.10 3.04
C GLU A 406 11.07 15.41 3.51
N ASN A 407 10.72 15.87 4.72
CA ASN A 407 11.29 17.06 5.34
C ASN A 407 12.47 16.76 6.27
N CYS A 408 12.94 15.52 6.30
CA CYS A 408 14.14 15.11 7.01
C CYS A 408 15.32 14.97 6.04
N THR A 409 16.53 15.12 6.57
CA THR A 409 17.73 14.79 5.80
C THR A 409 17.85 13.27 5.64
N HIS A 410 18.58 12.84 4.63
CA HIS A 410 18.87 11.41 4.40
C HIS A 410 19.52 10.76 5.62
N GLU A 411 20.45 11.45 6.26
CA GLU A 411 21.10 10.98 7.49
C GLU A 411 20.13 10.80 8.65
N GLN A 412 19.25 11.78 8.89
CA GLN A 412 18.21 11.67 9.92
C GLN A 412 17.31 10.46 9.70
N LEU A 413 16.93 10.20 8.45
CA LEU A 413 16.06 9.09 8.10
C LEU A 413 16.75 7.74 8.33
N ILE A 414 18.00 7.60 7.89
CA ILE A 414 18.79 6.38 8.12
C ILE A 414 19.02 6.16 9.61
N ASN A 415 19.41 7.19 10.37
CA ASN A 415 19.62 7.09 11.81
C ASN A 415 18.36 6.59 12.52
N THR A 416 17.20 7.14 12.16
CA THR A 416 15.92 6.76 12.74
C THR A 416 15.58 5.30 12.41
N TYR A 417 15.75 4.90 11.15
CA TYR A 417 15.51 3.53 10.73
C TYR A 417 16.48 2.53 11.37
N ASP A 418 17.78 2.85 11.46
CA ASP A 418 18.76 1.99 12.11
C ASP A 418 18.48 1.81 13.62
N ASN A 419 17.93 2.83 14.27
CA ASN A 419 17.46 2.70 15.66
C ASN A 419 16.32 1.69 15.80
N THR A 420 15.40 1.61 14.79
CA THR A 420 14.34 0.58 14.81
C THR A 420 14.93 -0.82 14.71
N ILE A 421 15.86 -1.06 13.78
CA ILE A 421 16.53 -2.36 13.62
C ILE A 421 17.29 -2.75 14.89
N ARG A 422 17.95 -1.79 15.52
CA ARG A 422 18.73 -2.03 16.75
C ARG A 422 17.85 -2.39 17.94
N TYR A 423 16.66 -1.80 18.04
CA TYR A 423 15.72 -2.03 19.13
C TYR A 423 14.96 -3.35 18.97
N THR A 424 14.53 -3.68 17.73
CA THR A 424 13.87 -4.94 17.41
C THR A 424 14.86 -6.12 17.50
#